data_16666f017c7aaf9d1dad1af7eb24746d
#
_entry.id   16666f017c7aaf9d1dad1af7eb24746d
#
_cell.length_a   1.000
_cell.length_b   1.000
_cell.length_c   1.000
_cell.angle_alpha   90.00
_cell.angle_beta   90.00
_cell.angle_gamma   90.00
#
_symmetry.space_group_name_H-M   'P 1'
#
loop_
_entity.id
_entity.type
_entity.pdbx_description
1 polymer ?
#
loop_
_entity_poly.entity_id
_entity_poly.type
_entity_poly.pdbx_seq_one_letter_code
_entity_poly.pdbx_strand_id
1 'polypeptide(L)'
;MRALLLIPLALAGLCQPARAGDISSAYTDLDWKKDCVTYAQAEEGDGDWASLACSGYRGYPVLIADDDARESLFYGFPPSDMTAVWESFVAFNTAASKLEWRIETNGDRAVPFAVIHRRSISNPEVENKPTDVLIVAKVAQPETYEGCTVGLVLATGNPGANDQARKLADEKARTFACGKDKRVVIGNAPAFGRVDN
;
A
#
# COMPACT_ATOMS: atom_id res chain seq x y z
N MET A 1 39.97 -24.97 59.72
CA MET A 1 38.95 -24.07 59.19
C MET A 1 39.30 -23.74 57.75
N ARG A 2 38.57 -24.32 56.76
CA ARG A 2 38.79 -24.05 55.31
C ARG A 2 37.66 -23.12 54.84
N ALA A 3 38.02 -21.93 54.45
CA ALA A 3 37.09 -20.95 53.88
C ALA A 3 36.81 -21.27 52.40
N LEU A 4 35.57 -21.58 52.07
CA LEU A 4 35.09 -21.69 50.69
C LEU A 4 34.83 -20.26 50.17
N LEU A 5 35.60 -19.85 49.15
CA LEU A 5 35.28 -18.65 48.36
C LEU A 5 34.23 -19.01 47.32
N LEU A 6 33.04 -18.45 47.45
CA LEU A 6 31.99 -18.45 46.43
C LEU A 6 32.26 -17.32 45.44
N ILE A 7 32.57 -17.67 44.17
CA ILE A 7 32.72 -16.72 43.06
C ILE A 7 31.33 -16.56 42.40
N PRO A 8 30.77 -15.35 42.34
CA PRO A 8 29.51 -15.15 41.60
C PRO A 8 29.78 -15.17 40.10
N LEU A 9 29.13 -16.09 39.40
CA LEU A 9 29.12 -16.18 37.96
C LEU A 9 28.16 -15.11 37.40
N ALA A 10 28.69 -14.00 36.91
CA ALA A 10 27.93 -12.94 36.25
C ALA A 10 27.53 -13.43 34.84
N LEU A 11 26.26 -13.76 34.62
CA LEU A 11 25.68 -13.97 33.29
C LEU A 11 25.58 -12.61 32.58
N ALA A 12 26.52 -12.31 31.72
CA ALA A 12 26.44 -11.19 30.79
C ALA A 12 25.47 -11.62 29.65
N GLY A 13 24.21 -11.17 29.70
CA GLY A 13 23.24 -11.35 28.63
C GLY A 13 23.70 -10.55 27.40
N LEU A 14 24.07 -11.26 26.34
CA LEU A 14 24.37 -10.68 25.02
C LEU A 14 23.07 -10.16 24.42
N CYS A 15 22.81 -8.86 24.56
CA CYS A 15 21.78 -8.16 23.83
C CYS A 15 22.24 -8.07 22.37
N GLN A 16 21.78 -8.99 21.50
CA GLN A 16 22.03 -8.89 20.07
C GLN A 16 21.16 -7.77 19.53
N PRO A 17 21.71 -6.78 18.79
CA PRO A 17 20.88 -5.81 18.11
C PRO A 17 20.01 -6.52 17.07
N ALA A 18 18.69 -6.24 17.10
CA ALA A 18 17.79 -6.69 16.06
C ALA A 18 18.28 -6.14 14.72
N ARG A 19 18.66 -7.04 13.82
CA ARG A 19 19.08 -6.65 12.48
C ARG A 19 17.84 -6.21 11.73
N ALA A 20 17.81 -4.96 11.25
CA ALA A 20 16.79 -4.51 10.34
C ALA A 20 16.82 -5.42 9.08
N GLY A 21 15.65 -5.87 8.63
CA GLY A 21 15.57 -6.69 7.44
C GLY A 21 16.02 -5.94 6.20
N ASP A 22 16.51 -6.65 5.19
CA ASP A 22 16.84 -6.06 3.90
C ASP A 22 15.54 -5.65 3.17
N ILE A 23 15.49 -4.41 2.68
CA ILE A 23 14.34 -3.89 1.93
C ILE A 23 14.66 -3.92 0.43
N SER A 24 13.73 -4.50 -0.33
CA SER A 24 13.84 -4.59 -1.79
C SER A 24 12.51 -4.28 -2.48
N SER A 25 12.55 -4.12 -3.82
CA SER A 25 11.35 -4.01 -4.65
C SER A 25 11.10 -5.28 -5.43
N ALA A 26 9.82 -5.67 -5.53
CA ALA A 26 9.33 -6.60 -6.54
C ALA A 26 8.19 -5.94 -7.32
N TYR A 27 7.94 -6.45 -8.51
CA TYR A 27 6.94 -5.87 -9.41
C TYR A 27 5.94 -6.94 -9.82
N THR A 28 4.67 -6.56 -9.87
CA THR A 28 3.61 -7.36 -10.49
C THR A 28 2.85 -6.51 -11.49
N ASP A 29 2.32 -7.16 -12.52
CA ASP A 29 1.38 -6.53 -13.41
C ASP A 29 -0.03 -6.65 -12.84
N LEU A 30 -0.92 -5.78 -13.27
CA LEU A 30 -2.33 -5.74 -12.93
C LEU A 30 -3.12 -5.60 -14.24
N ASP A 31 -3.55 -6.72 -14.78
CA ASP A 31 -4.43 -6.77 -15.95
C ASP A 31 -5.82 -7.22 -15.46
N TRP A 32 -6.78 -6.31 -15.44
CA TRP A 32 -8.13 -6.56 -14.93
C TRP A 32 -8.81 -7.76 -15.59
N LYS A 33 -8.47 -8.04 -16.86
CA LYS A 33 -9.08 -9.14 -17.61
C LYS A 33 -8.44 -10.49 -17.34
N LYS A 34 -7.16 -10.51 -16.93
CA LYS A 34 -6.39 -11.75 -16.74
C LYS A 34 -6.16 -12.08 -15.28
N ASP A 35 -5.92 -11.04 -14.47
CA ASP A 35 -5.43 -11.19 -13.11
C ASP A 35 -6.54 -11.01 -12.08
N CYS A 36 -7.75 -10.60 -12.50
CA CYS A 36 -8.85 -10.25 -11.62
C CYS A 36 -10.11 -11.06 -11.90
N VAL A 37 -10.91 -11.25 -10.84
CA VAL A 37 -12.27 -11.74 -10.89
C VAL A 37 -13.21 -10.68 -10.34
N THR A 38 -14.32 -10.40 -11.04
CA THR A 38 -15.38 -9.52 -10.54
C THR A 38 -16.22 -10.33 -9.56
N TYR A 39 -16.35 -9.89 -8.32
CA TYR A 39 -17.16 -10.55 -7.30
C TYR A 39 -18.45 -9.81 -6.96
N ALA A 40 -18.55 -8.53 -7.35
CA ALA A 40 -19.78 -7.73 -7.27
C ALA A 40 -19.76 -6.66 -8.36
N GLN A 41 -20.93 -6.31 -8.87
CA GLN A 41 -21.09 -5.24 -9.87
C GLN A 41 -22.52 -4.72 -9.88
N ALA A 42 -22.72 -3.57 -10.50
CA ALA A 42 -24.04 -2.99 -10.75
C ALA A 42 -24.93 -3.93 -11.57
N GLU A 43 -26.23 -3.98 -11.23
CA GLU A 43 -27.26 -4.52 -12.10
C GLU A 43 -27.71 -3.47 -13.12
N GLU A 44 -28.46 -3.89 -14.13
CA GLU A 44 -28.95 -2.98 -15.17
C GLU A 44 -29.82 -1.87 -14.55
N GLY A 45 -29.37 -0.62 -14.65
CA GLY A 45 -30.03 0.56 -14.10
C GLY A 45 -29.50 1.05 -12.73
N ASP A 46 -28.60 0.32 -12.08
CA ASP A 46 -28.08 0.65 -10.75
C ASP A 46 -26.75 1.46 -10.75
N GLY A 47 -26.41 2.06 -11.88
CA GLY A 47 -25.18 2.82 -12.04
C GLY A 47 -24.06 2.03 -12.71
N ASP A 48 -22.83 2.53 -12.58
CA ASP A 48 -21.63 1.94 -13.20
C ASP A 48 -20.57 1.72 -12.12
N TRP A 49 -20.69 0.61 -11.41
CA TRP A 49 -19.71 0.21 -10.38
C TRP A 49 -19.38 -1.28 -10.47
N ALA A 50 -18.15 -1.61 -10.07
CA ALA A 50 -17.69 -2.99 -9.98
C ALA A 50 -16.69 -3.17 -8.84
N SER A 51 -16.66 -4.36 -8.26
CA SER A 51 -15.69 -4.78 -7.27
C SER A 51 -14.96 -6.02 -7.75
N LEU A 52 -13.64 -5.94 -7.78
CA LEU A 52 -12.76 -6.97 -8.32
C LEU A 52 -11.74 -7.41 -7.27
N ALA A 53 -11.39 -8.69 -7.32
CA ALA A 53 -10.27 -9.24 -6.58
C ALA A 53 -9.21 -9.75 -7.57
N CYS A 54 -7.99 -9.25 -7.44
CA CYS A 54 -6.89 -9.50 -8.37
C CYS A 54 -5.73 -10.22 -7.68
N SER A 55 -4.99 -10.98 -8.46
CA SER A 55 -3.75 -11.60 -7.99
C SER A 55 -2.65 -10.53 -7.83
N GLY A 56 -2.00 -10.53 -6.66
CA GLY A 56 -0.85 -9.67 -6.41
C GLY A 56 0.40 -10.48 -6.06
N TYR A 57 1.29 -9.88 -5.28
CA TYR A 57 2.57 -10.51 -4.96
C TYR A 57 2.42 -11.70 -4.01
N ARG A 58 2.82 -12.91 -4.47
CA ARG A 58 2.89 -14.15 -3.66
C ARG A 58 1.63 -14.43 -2.83
N GLY A 59 0.45 -14.24 -3.42
CA GLY A 59 -0.84 -14.51 -2.74
C GLY A 59 -1.39 -13.34 -1.92
N TYR A 60 -0.73 -12.18 -1.90
CA TYR A 60 -1.32 -10.95 -1.39
C TYR A 60 -2.27 -10.38 -2.45
N PRO A 61 -3.58 -10.33 -2.20
CA PRO A 61 -4.54 -9.85 -3.18
C PRO A 61 -4.47 -8.33 -3.36
N VAL A 62 -5.03 -7.87 -4.48
CA VAL A 62 -5.36 -6.47 -4.72
C VAL A 62 -6.85 -6.39 -4.93
N LEU A 63 -7.56 -5.65 -4.10
CA LEU A 63 -8.97 -5.38 -4.29
C LEU A 63 -9.14 -4.04 -5.00
N ILE A 64 -10.04 -4.02 -5.97
CA ILE A 64 -10.39 -2.83 -6.72
C ILE A 64 -11.88 -2.59 -6.54
N ALA A 65 -12.25 -1.40 -6.14
CA ALA A 65 -13.61 -0.89 -6.25
C ALA A 65 -13.59 0.25 -7.27
N ASP A 66 -14.36 0.12 -8.33
CA ASP A 66 -14.56 1.14 -9.36
C ASP A 66 -15.98 1.66 -9.24
N ASP A 67 -16.15 2.98 -9.23
CA ASP A 67 -17.44 3.65 -9.17
C ASP A 67 -17.36 4.97 -9.95
N ASP A 68 -18.15 5.08 -11.00
CA ASP A 68 -18.23 6.26 -11.86
C ASP A 68 -16.83 6.73 -12.31
N ALA A 69 -16.02 5.83 -12.87
CA ALA A 69 -14.66 6.07 -13.35
C ALA A 69 -13.70 6.59 -12.27
N ARG A 70 -13.94 6.24 -11.01
CA ARG A 70 -13.05 6.46 -9.87
C ARG A 70 -12.71 5.14 -9.24
N GLU A 71 -11.43 4.89 -9.12
CA GLU A 71 -10.93 3.64 -8.56
C GLU A 71 -10.43 3.82 -7.14
N SER A 72 -10.85 2.93 -6.23
CA SER A 72 -10.26 2.72 -4.92
C SER A 72 -9.55 1.37 -4.90
N LEU A 73 -8.29 1.32 -4.49
CA LEU A 73 -7.53 0.09 -4.41
C LEU A 73 -7.06 -0.20 -2.99
N PHE A 74 -7.24 -1.45 -2.59
CA PHE A 74 -6.76 -1.99 -1.33
C PHE A 74 -5.74 -3.11 -1.61
N TYR A 75 -4.66 -3.17 -0.85
CA TYR A 75 -3.56 -4.10 -1.06
C TYR A 75 -3.37 -5.00 0.16
N GLY A 76 -3.36 -6.31 -0.07
CA GLY A 76 -3.21 -7.32 0.98
C GLY A 76 -4.55 -7.91 1.43
N PHE A 77 -4.56 -8.47 2.62
CA PHE A 77 -5.70 -9.21 3.15
C PHE A 77 -6.77 -8.26 3.69
N PRO A 78 -7.98 -8.24 3.08
CA PRO A 78 -9.06 -7.36 3.52
C PRO A 78 -9.67 -7.84 4.84
N PRO A 79 -10.45 -6.98 5.53
CA PRO A 79 -11.34 -7.40 6.60
C PRO A 79 -12.25 -8.57 6.17
N SER A 80 -12.79 -9.33 7.13
CA SER A 80 -13.57 -10.55 6.87
C SER A 80 -14.85 -10.33 6.07
N ASP A 81 -15.38 -9.12 6.09
CA ASP A 81 -16.56 -8.69 5.32
C ASP A 81 -16.23 -8.20 3.91
N MET A 82 -14.95 -8.27 3.51
CA MET A 82 -14.44 -7.75 2.23
C MET A 82 -14.66 -6.24 2.02
N THR A 83 -15.10 -5.52 3.05
CA THR A 83 -15.36 -4.09 2.97
C THR A 83 -14.06 -3.31 3.19
N ALA A 84 -13.34 -3.08 2.12
CA ALA A 84 -12.20 -2.18 2.14
C ALA A 84 -12.67 -0.73 2.17
N VAL A 85 -11.96 0.10 2.95
CA VAL A 85 -12.24 1.53 3.00
C VAL A 85 -12.06 2.15 1.62
N TRP A 86 -13.01 2.98 1.20
CA TRP A 86 -12.92 3.73 -0.04
C TRP A 86 -11.90 4.85 0.08
N GLU A 87 -10.84 4.80 -0.72
CA GLU A 87 -9.83 5.86 -0.83
C GLU A 87 -9.56 6.16 -2.30
N SER A 88 -9.99 7.34 -2.78
CA SER A 88 -9.87 7.72 -4.19
C SER A 88 -9.69 9.22 -4.38
N PHE A 89 -9.30 9.60 -5.60
CA PHE A 89 -9.32 10.99 -6.03
C PHE A 89 -10.76 11.45 -6.30
N VAL A 90 -11.02 12.73 -6.06
CA VAL A 90 -12.33 13.34 -6.38
C VAL A 90 -12.57 13.37 -7.88
N ALA A 91 -11.52 13.61 -8.67
CA ALA A 91 -11.58 13.55 -10.13
C ALA A 91 -11.52 12.09 -10.62
N PHE A 92 -12.01 11.83 -11.83
CA PHE A 92 -11.86 10.56 -12.52
C PHE A 92 -10.39 10.12 -12.53
N ASN A 93 -10.15 8.86 -12.26
CA ASN A 93 -8.78 8.37 -12.16
C ASN A 93 -8.68 6.88 -12.50
N THR A 94 -7.52 6.50 -12.96
CA THR A 94 -7.23 5.14 -13.39
C THR A 94 -5.89 4.68 -12.82
N ALA A 95 -5.83 3.44 -12.35
CA ALA A 95 -4.61 2.78 -11.91
C ALA A 95 -3.76 2.34 -13.11
N ALA A 96 -2.45 2.52 -13.02
CA ALA A 96 -1.52 1.93 -13.98
C ALA A 96 -1.47 0.41 -13.83
N SER A 97 -1.03 -0.27 -14.87
CA SER A 97 -0.94 -1.74 -14.89
C SER A 97 0.22 -2.32 -14.07
N LYS A 98 1.09 -1.51 -13.51
CA LYS A 98 2.27 -1.99 -12.79
C LYS A 98 2.29 -1.53 -11.34
N LEU A 99 2.45 -2.50 -10.43
CA LEU A 99 2.63 -2.27 -9.00
C LEU A 99 4.08 -2.52 -8.60
N GLU A 100 4.63 -1.66 -7.76
CA GLU A 100 5.87 -1.89 -7.05
C GLU A 100 5.56 -2.25 -5.59
N TRP A 101 5.96 -3.46 -5.19
CA TRP A 101 5.86 -3.93 -3.80
C TRP A 101 7.17 -3.68 -3.08
N ARG A 102 7.11 -3.04 -1.91
CA ARG A 102 8.25 -2.92 -1.00
C ARG A 102 8.23 -4.09 -0.03
N ILE A 103 9.32 -4.85 -0.03
CA ILE A 103 9.43 -6.14 0.64
C ILE A 103 10.52 -6.06 1.69
N GLU A 104 10.22 -6.46 2.91
CA GLU A 104 11.21 -6.65 3.96
C GLU A 104 11.55 -8.13 4.07
N THR A 105 12.85 -8.44 4.02
CA THR A 105 13.35 -9.82 4.11
C THR A 105 14.13 -10.00 5.40
N ASN A 106 13.66 -10.93 6.23
CA ASN A 106 14.29 -11.34 7.49
C ASN A 106 14.55 -12.86 7.44
N GLY A 107 15.77 -13.26 7.16
CA GLY A 107 16.10 -14.67 6.89
C GLY A 107 15.34 -15.18 5.67
N ASP A 108 14.59 -16.26 5.82
CA ASP A 108 13.80 -16.87 4.74
C ASP A 108 12.40 -16.23 4.56
N ARG A 109 12.02 -15.32 5.43
CA ARG A 109 10.71 -14.65 5.38
C ARG A 109 10.79 -13.34 4.61
N ALA A 110 10.08 -13.24 3.50
CA ALA A 110 9.91 -12.04 2.69
C ALA A 110 8.46 -11.55 2.77
N VAL A 111 8.24 -10.37 3.35
CA VAL A 111 6.92 -9.80 3.63
C VAL A 111 6.75 -8.47 2.89
N PRO A 112 5.75 -8.35 2.00
CA PRO A 112 5.42 -7.06 1.40
C PRO A 112 4.74 -6.19 2.46
N PHE A 113 5.28 -5.00 2.71
CA PHE A 113 4.75 -4.07 3.71
C PHE A 113 4.15 -2.81 3.11
N ALA A 114 4.52 -2.48 1.86
CA ALA A 114 3.94 -1.35 1.15
C ALA A 114 3.83 -1.62 -0.36
N VAL A 115 2.92 -0.88 -1.00
CA VAL A 115 2.79 -0.81 -2.46
C VAL A 115 2.99 0.64 -2.89
N ILE A 116 3.68 0.82 -4.02
CA ILE A 116 3.74 2.08 -4.76
C ILE A 116 3.02 1.85 -6.07
N HIS A 117 1.94 2.61 -6.31
CA HIS A 117 1.11 2.43 -7.49
C HIS A 117 0.78 3.79 -8.14
N ARG A 118 1.03 3.90 -9.44
CA ARG A 118 0.74 5.12 -10.19
C ARG A 118 -0.75 5.23 -10.47
N ARG A 119 -1.28 6.44 -10.30
CA ARG A 119 -2.62 6.85 -10.72
C ARG A 119 -2.53 7.95 -11.75
N SER A 120 -3.33 7.85 -12.79
CA SER A 120 -3.54 8.90 -13.78
C SER A 120 -4.88 9.58 -13.47
N ILE A 121 -4.84 10.86 -13.13
CA ILE A 121 -6.00 11.62 -12.68
C ILE A 121 -6.37 12.60 -13.77
N SER A 122 -7.65 12.61 -14.20
CA SER A 122 -8.14 13.53 -15.21
C SER A 122 -8.04 14.98 -14.74
N ASN A 123 -7.61 15.86 -15.65
CA ASN A 123 -7.57 17.30 -15.41
C ASN A 123 -8.68 17.94 -16.25
N PRO A 124 -9.76 18.45 -15.63
CA PRO A 124 -10.85 19.07 -16.38
C PRO A 124 -10.47 20.37 -17.06
N GLU A 125 -9.38 21.03 -16.61
CA GLU A 125 -8.92 22.30 -17.19
C GLU A 125 -8.05 22.11 -18.44
N VAL A 126 -7.45 20.92 -18.59
CA VAL A 126 -6.54 20.62 -19.70
C VAL A 126 -6.83 19.22 -20.24
N GLU A 127 -7.64 19.17 -21.27
CA GLU A 127 -7.99 17.94 -21.95
C GLU A 127 -6.73 17.17 -22.41
N ASN A 128 -6.73 15.83 -22.24
CA ASN A 128 -5.64 14.92 -22.59
C ASN A 128 -4.29 15.18 -21.89
N LYS A 129 -4.28 15.89 -20.76
CA LYS A 129 -3.09 16.04 -19.90
C LYS A 129 -3.41 15.61 -18.47
N PRO A 130 -3.46 14.31 -18.19
CA PRO A 130 -3.71 13.82 -16.84
C PRO A 130 -2.56 14.20 -15.90
N THR A 131 -2.89 14.28 -14.63
CA THR A 131 -1.90 14.42 -13.55
C THR A 131 -1.57 13.03 -13.01
N ASP A 132 -0.31 12.66 -13.06
CA ASP A 132 0.16 11.41 -12.46
C ASP A 132 0.57 11.60 -11.01
N VAL A 133 0.10 10.70 -10.15
CA VAL A 133 0.46 10.63 -8.73
C VAL A 133 0.86 9.20 -8.39
N LEU A 134 1.91 9.03 -7.60
CA LEU A 134 2.23 7.76 -6.97
C LEU A 134 1.53 7.68 -5.63
N ILE A 135 0.66 6.70 -5.47
CA ILE A 135 0.10 6.32 -4.18
C ILE A 135 1.09 5.41 -3.47
N VAL A 136 1.40 5.73 -2.22
CA VAL A 136 2.11 4.85 -1.30
C VAL A 136 1.08 4.30 -0.32
N ALA A 137 0.88 3.00 -0.33
CA ALA A 137 -0.11 2.32 0.51
C ALA A 137 0.55 1.29 1.44
N LYS A 138 0.03 1.16 2.65
CA LYS A 138 0.34 0.08 3.59
C LYS A 138 -0.33 -1.20 3.09
N VAL A 139 0.42 -2.30 3.07
CA VAL A 139 -0.12 -3.63 2.73
C VAL A 139 -0.70 -4.27 3.98
N ALA A 140 -1.97 -4.61 3.89
CA ALA A 140 -2.67 -5.31 4.96
C ALA A 140 -2.13 -6.73 5.15
N GLN A 141 -1.71 -7.03 6.37
CA GLN A 141 -1.22 -8.36 6.76
C GLN A 141 -2.38 -9.24 7.24
N PRO A 142 -2.27 -10.57 7.14
CA PRO A 142 -3.34 -11.48 7.55
C PRO A 142 -3.62 -11.45 9.07
N GLU A 143 -2.70 -10.92 9.87
CA GLU A 143 -2.87 -10.81 11.32
C GLU A 143 -3.64 -9.54 11.74
N THR A 144 -3.58 -8.47 10.92
CA THR A 144 -4.12 -7.15 11.31
C THR A 144 -5.22 -6.65 10.38
N TYR A 145 -5.20 -7.07 9.11
CA TYR A 145 -6.12 -6.61 8.06
C TYR A 145 -6.12 -5.08 7.86
N GLU A 146 -5.08 -4.41 8.34
CA GLU A 146 -4.96 -2.95 8.32
C GLU A 146 -4.16 -2.50 7.10
N GLY A 147 -4.85 -1.91 6.13
CA GLY A 147 -4.29 -1.33 4.92
C GLY A 147 -4.94 0.01 4.58
N CYS A 148 -4.15 0.96 4.08
CA CYS A 148 -4.63 2.29 3.68
C CYS A 148 -3.55 3.06 2.92
N THR A 149 -3.94 4.20 2.34
CA THR A 149 -3.00 5.15 1.73
C THR A 149 -2.20 5.89 2.79
N VAL A 150 -0.88 5.72 2.76
CA VAL A 150 0.12 6.37 3.63
C VAL A 150 0.50 7.75 3.10
N GLY A 151 0.57 7.89 1.79
CA GLY A 151 0.85 9.17 1.18
C GLY A 151 0.76 9.20 -0.33
N LEU A 152 0.92 10.41 -0.85
CA LEU A 152 0.80 10.77 -2.27
C LEU A 152 2.06 11.50 -2.70
N VAL A 153 2.61 11.13 -3.85
CA VAL A 153 3.76 11.82 -4.45
C VAL A 153 3.39 12.26 -5.85
N LEU A 154 3.35 13.58 -6.10
CA LEU A 154 3.14 14.09 -7.45
C LEU A 154 4.25 13.59 -8.38
N ALA A 155 3.86 12.91 -9.45
CA ALA A 155 4.80 12.34 -10.41
C ALA A 155 4.92 13.17 -11.70
N THR A 156 3.85 13.87 -12.10
CA THR A 156 3.90 14.80 -13.25
C THR A 156 4.94 15.88 -13.02
N GLY A 157 5.93 15.94 -13.91
CA GLY A 157 7.02 16.93 -13.82
C GLY A 157 8.04 16.67 -12.70
N ASN A 158 7.97 15.51 -12.02
CA ASN A 158 8.86 15.16 -10.92
C ASN A 158 9.71 13.93 -11.26
N PRO A 159 10.93 14.08 -11.76
CA PRO A 159 11.80 12.96 -12.10
C PRO A 159 12.24 12.12 -10.88
N GLY A 160 12.19 12.68 -9.67
CA GLY A 160 12.52 11.99 -8.41
C GLY A 160 11.34 11.30 -7.73
N ALA A 161 10.16 11.28 -8.34
CA ALA A 161 8.94 10.79 -7.69
C ALA A 161 9.04 9.34 -7.17
N ASN A 162 9.64 8.44 -7.95
CA ASN A 162 9.77 7.04 -7.55
C ASN A 162 10.67 6.89 -6.30
N ASP A 163 11.79 7.61 -6.23
CA ASP A 163 12.69 7.53 -5.08
C ASP A 163 12.04 8.16 -3.83
N GLN A 164 11.30 9.24 -4.00
CA GLN A 164 10.53 9.85 -2.92
C GLN A 164 9.44 8.90 -2.41
N ALA A 165 8.74 8.20 -3.30
CA ALA A 165 7.73 7.22 -2.93
C ALA A 165 8.33 6.01 -2.20
N ARG A 166 9.48 5.47 -2.65
CA ARG A 166 10.21 4.40 -1.97
C ARG A 166 10.65 4.83 -0.58
N LYS A 167 11.25 6.01 -0.46
CA LYS A 167 11.65 6.56 0.84
C LYS A 167 10.46 6.69 1.78
N LEU A 168 9.35 7.25 1.31
CA LEU A 168 8.13 7.38 2.10
C LEU A 168 7.59 6.01 2.55
N ALA A 169 7.54 5.03 1.66
CA ALA A 169 7.12 3.67 1.96
C ALA A 169 7.99 3.05 3.05
N ASP A 170 9.32 3.11 2.87
CA ASP A 170 10.29 2.47 3.75
C ASP A 170 10.31 3.09 5.16
N GLU A 171 10.09 4.41 5.26
CA GLU A 171 10.11 5.14 6.52
C GLU A 171 8.78 5.10 7.28
N LYS A 172 7.63 5.00 6.58
CA LYS A 172 6.33 5.24 7.20
C LYS A 172 5.35 4.07 7.16
N ALA A 173 5.34 3.25 6.09
CA ALA A 173 4.22 2.35 5.87
C ALA A 173 4.02 1.31 6.98
N ARG A 174 5.11 0.76 7.55
CA ARG A 174 5.02 -0.28 8.59
C ARG A 174 4.33 0.20 9.88
N THR A 175 4.60 1.42 10.28
CA THR A 175 4.10 1.99 11.55
C THR A 175 2.90 2.91 11.37
N PHE A 176 2.46 3.15 10.14
CA PHE A 176 1.34 4.04 9.86
C PHE A 176 0.04 3.48 10.43
N ALA A 177 -0.62 4.27 11.27
CA ALA A 177 -1.91 3.92 11.86
C ALA A 177 -3.05 4.42 10.93
N CYS A 178 -3.66 3.49 10.21
CA CYS A 178 -4.75 3.79 9.28
C CYS A 178 -5.93 4.46 9.99
N GLY A 179 -6.50 5.50 9.39
CA GLY A 179 -7.59 6.28 9.98
C GLY A 179 -7.18 7.25 11.10
N LYS A 180 -5.95 7.20 11.60
CA LYS A 180 -5.43 8.08 12.67
C LYS A 180 -4.33 9.01 12.19
N ASP A 181 -3.34 8.46 11.49
CA ASP A 181 -2.21 9.24 11.01
C ASP A 181 -2.60 10.07 9.78
N LYS A 182 -2.00 11.25 9.67
CA LYS A 182 -2.18 12.10 8.49
C LYS A 182 -1.29 11.60 7.35
N ARG A 183 -1.90 11.44 6.18
CA ARG A 183 -1.18 11.11 4.95
C ARG A 183 -0.14 12.16 4.62
N VAL A 184 1.01 11.70 4.13
CA VAL A 184 2.08 12.57 3.62
C VAL A 184 1.78 12.93 2.17
N VAL A 185 1.83 14.22 1.83
CA VAL A 185 1.66 14.69 0.45
C VAL A 185 2.93 15.39 0.00
N ILE A 186 3.54 14.89 -1.07
CA ILE A 186 4.75 15.46 -1.68
C ILE A 186 4.38 16.05 -3.03
N GLY A 187 4.54 17.35 -3.15
CA GLY A 187 4.07 18.13 -4.29
C GLY A 187 2.59 18.53 -4.17
N ASN A 188 2.06 19.14 -5.24
CA ASN A 188 0.67 19.59 -5.29
C ASN A 188 -0.22 18.50 -5.92
N ALA A 189 -0.50 17.45 -5.16
CA ALA A 189 -1.37 16.36 -5.63
C ALA A 189 -2.85 16.82 -5.64
N PRO A 190 -3.67 16.31 -6.58
CA PRO A 190 -5.11 16.52 -6.60
C PRO A 190 -5.80 16.05 -5.32
N ALA A 191 -7.02 16.56 -5.07
CA ALA A 191 -7.81 16.22 -3.89
C ALA A 191 -8.08 14.70 -3.83
N PHE A 192 -7.72 14.09 -2.69
CA PHE A 192 -7.85 12.68 -2.41
C PHE A 192 -8.64 12.48 -1.11
N GLY A 193 -9.74 11.76 -1.22
CA GLY A 193 -10.66 11.51 -0.14
C GLY A 193 -10.54 10.11 0.46
N ARG A 194 -11.09 9.95 1.68
CA ARG A 194 -11.34 8.69 2.34
C ARG A 194 -12.78 8.70 2.85
N VAL A 195 -13.51 7.64 2.60
CA VAL A 195 -14.83 7.39 3.17
C VAL A 195 -14.71 6.16 4.03
N ASP A 196 -14.89 6.34 5.34
CA ASP A 196 -14.99 5.24 6.30
C ASP A 196 -16.43 4.74 6.30
N ASN A 197 -16.62 3.43 6.12
CA ASN A 197 -17.91 2.74 6.13
C ASN A 197 -18.40 2.51 7.56
#